data_a8868419faced9878b6d0078f06d9117
#
_entry.id   a8868419faced9878b6d0078f06d9117
#
_cell.length_a   1.000
_cell.length_b   1.000
_cell.length_c   1.000
_cell.angle_alpha   90.00
_cell.angle_beta   90.00
_cell.angle_gamma   90.00
#
_symmetry.space_group_name_H-M   'P 1'
#
loop_
_entity.id
_entity.type
_entity.pdbx_description
1 polymer ?
#
loop_
_entity_poly.entity_id
_entity_poly.type
_entity_poly.pdbx_seq_one_letter_code
_entity_poly.pdbx_strand_id
1 'polypeptide(L)'
;LAFETDSTRLVTLLLDSVSSPAIDVEGIDITDGYHNLSHHGKNAAKLKQLEAIDVEHMRLLKELYSTLENAKEGNSHLLDRTMVL
;
A
#
# COMPACT_ATOMS: atom_id res chain seq x y z
N LEU A 1 12.27 8.83 -5.75
CA LEU A 1 12.75 8.99 -5.26
C LEU A 1 14.06 8.47 -4.67
N ALA A 2 14.07 7.85 -3.47
CA ALA A 2 15.35 7.53 -2.85
C ALA A 2 16.21 6.54 -3.66
N PHE A 3 15.59 5.56 -4.30
CA PHE A 3 16.30 4.60 -5.16
C PHE A 3 16.79 5.23 -6.46
N GLU A 4 16.01 6.12 -7.05
CA GLU A 4 16.36 6.81 -8.31
C GLU A 4 17.58 7.70 -8.13
N THR A 5 17.75 8.29 -6.97
CA THR A 5 18.89 9.16 -6.64
C THR A 5 20.05 8.42 -6.01
N ASP A 6 19.93 7.11 -5.79
CA ASP A 6 20.88 6.27 -5.06
C ASP A 6 21.19 6.79 -3.66
N SER A 7 20.21 7.45 -3.03
CA SER A 7 20.32 7.91 -1.64
C SER A 7 20.33 6.76 -0.66
N THR A 8 19.65 5.67 -1.00
CA THR A 8 19.63 4.42 -0.24
C THR A 8 19.27 3.26 -1.16
N ARG A 9 19.63 2.05 -0.75
CA ARG A 9 19.26 0.80 -1.45
C ARG A 9 18.34 -0.10 -0.63
N LEU A 10 18.04 0.31 0.59
CA LEU A 10 17.14 -0.39 1.50
C LEU A 10 16.08 0.57 2.02
N VAL A 11 14.82 0.19 1.88
CA VAL A 11 13.69 0.98 2.39
C VAL A 11 12.71 0.04 3.08
N THR A 12 12.27 0.42 4.25
CA THR A 12 11.12 -0.19 4.91
C THR A 12 10.03 0.86 5.07
N LEU A 13 8.81 0.49 4.82
CA LEU A 13 7.67 1.40 4.92
C LEU A 13 6.53 0.71 5.66
N LEU A 14 6.09 1.34 6.75
CA LEU A 14 4.89 0.91 7.47
C LEU A 14 3.71 1.72 6.93
N LEU A 15 2.81 1.06 6.22
CA LEU A 15 1.62 1.72 5.66
C LEU A 15 0.52 1.92 6.69
N ASP A 16 0.49 1.07 7.70
CA ASP A 16 -0.57 1.06 8.71
C ASP A 16 -0.04 0.48 10.02
N SER A 17 -0.81 0.60 11.09
CA SER A 17 -0.50 0.04 12.39
C SER A 17 -1.71 -0.68 12.97
N VAL A 18 -1.47 -1.52 14.00
CA VAL A 18 -2.55 -2.28 14.66
C VAL A 18 -3.65 -1.37 15.21
N SER A 19 -3.29 -0.19 15.69
CA SER A 19 -4.22 0.77 16.28
C SER A 19 -4.40 2.00 15.40
N SER A 20 -4.34 1.85 14.10
CA SER A 20 -4.51 2.96 13.19
C SER A 20 -5.93 3.54 13.24
N PRO A 21 -6.08 4.85 13.02
CA PRO A 21 -7.40 5.45 12.82
C PRO A 21 -8.04 4.97 11.51
N ALA A 22 -9.28 5.38 11.27
CA ALA A 22 -9.94 5.14 9.99
C ALA A 22 -9.12 5.76 8.85
N ILE A 23 -9.00 5.03 7.75
CA ILE A 23 -8.27 5.46 6.56
C ILE A 23 -9.26 6.05 5.56
N ASP A 24 -8.93 7.19 4.99
CA ASP A 24 -9.75 7.80 3.94
C ASP A 24 -9.57 7.04 2.62
N VAL A 25 -10.67 6.57 2.08
CA VAL A 25 -10.72 5.98 0.74
C VAL A 25 -11.75 6.74 -0.07
N GLU A 26 -11.34 7.25 -1.22
CA GLU A 26 -12.20 8.06 -2.08
C GLU A 26 -13.45 7.29 -2.50
N GLY A 27 -14.62 7.90 -2.30
CA GLY A 27 -15.92 7.33 -2.64
C GLY A 27 -16.46 6.29 -1.66
N ILE A 28 -15.75 5.99 -0.58
CA ILE A 28 -16.16 5.02 0.44
C ILE A 28 -16.11 5.69 1.82
N ASP A 29 -17.16 5.51 2.59
CA ASP A 29 -17.23 5.99 3.98
C ASP A 29 -16.62 4.95 4.92
N ILE A 30 -15.40 5.19 5.37
CA ILE A 30 -14.69 4.34 6.30
C ILE A 30 -14.81 4.93 7.70
N THR A 31 -15.47 4.22 8.60
CA THR A 31 -15.75 4.70 9.96
C THR A 31 -14.88 4.05 11.03
N ASP A 32 -14.22 2.94 10.73
CA ASP A 32 -13.40 2.17 11.66
C ASP A 32 -11.97 2.02 11.17
N GLY A 33 -11.04 1.87 12.13
CA GLY A 33 -9.66 1.50 11.84
C GLY A 33 -9.54 0.08 11.28
N TYR A 34 -8.50 -0.18 10.53
CA TYR A 34 -8.29 -1.46 9.84
C TYR A 34 -8.34 -2.67 10.79
N HIS A 35 -7.73 -2.56 11.97
CA HIS A 35 -7.73 -3.65 12.94
C HIS A 35 -9.15 -4.00 13.41
N ASN A 36 -9.98 -2.99 13.73
CA ASN A 36 -11.36 -3.22 14.12
C ASN A 36 -12.18 -3.85 12.99
N LEU A 37 -11.91 -3.47 11.75
CA LEU A 37 -12.57 -4.06 10.57
C LEU A 37 -12.19 -5.53 10.37
N SER A 38 -10.97 -5.92 10.75
CA SER A 38 -10.53 -7.33 10.68
C SER A 38 -11.32 -8.23 11.63
N HIS A 39 -11.87 -7.67 12.72
CA HIS A 39 -12.77 -8.37 13.64
C HIS A 39 -14.24 -8.23 13.22
N HIS A 40 -14.53 -8.51 11.96
CA HIS A 40 -15.83 -8.22 11.35
C HIS A 40 -16.97 -9.14 11.79
N GLY A 41 -16.68 -10.34 12.32
CA GLY A 41 -17.72 -11.31 12.70
C GLY A 41 -18.73 -11.59 11.58
N LYS A 42 -18.32 -11.50 10.33
CA LYS A 42 -19.17 -11.60 9.12
C LYS A 42 -20.18 -10.44 8.97
N ASN A 43 -19.96 -9.32 9.64
CA ASN A 43 -20.78 -8.13 9.46
C ASN A 43 -20.54 -7.55 8.05
N ALA A 44 -21.59 -7.47 7.22
CA ALA A 44 -21.49 -7.07 5.83
C ALA A 44 -20.94 -5.64 5.66
N ALA A 45 -21.31 -4.71 6.54
CA ALA A 45 -20.82 -3.33 6.48
C ALA A 45 -19.31 -3.26 6.75
N LYS A 46 -18.82 -4.00 7.75
CA LYS A 46 -17.39 -4.07 8.05
C LYS A 46 -16.60 -4.76 6.95
N LEU A 47 -17.12 -5.84 6.38
CA LEU A 47 -16.48 -6.53 5.26
C LEU A 47 -16.34 -5.63 4.04
N LYS A 48 -17.35 -4.81 3.75
CA LYS A 48 -17.30 -3.86 2.63
C LYS A 48 -16.22 -2.80 2.83
N GLN A 49 -16.12 -2.26 4.04
CA GLN A 49 -15.06 -1.30 4.38
C GLN A 49 -13.67 -1.94 4.30
N LEU A 50 -13.52 -3.16 4.81
CA LEU A 50 -12.27 -3.91 4.78
C LEU A 50 -11.83 -4.17 3.34
N GLU A 51 -12.74 -4.60 2.47
CA GLU A 51 -12.49 -4.78 1.04
C GLU A 51 -11.98 -3.50 0.40
N ALA A 52 -12.62 -2.36 0.69
CA ALA A 52 -12.21 -1.07 0.13
C ALA A 52 -10.79 -0.69 0.54
N ILE A 53 -10.41 -0.93 1.80
CA ILE A 53 -9.05 -0.65 2.29
C ILE A 53 -8.04 -1.59 1.64
N ASP A 54 -8.35 -2.87 1.52
CA ASP A 54 -7.45 -3.84 0.88
C ASP A 54 -7.22 -3.53 -0.60
N VAL A 55 -8.25 -3.11 -1.32
CA VAL A 55 -8.13 -2.66 -2.71
C VAL A 55 -7.24 -1.41 -2.79
N GLU A 56 -7.40 -0.47 -1.87
CA GLU A 56 -6.55 0.74 -1.83
C GLU A 56 -5.09 0.40 -1.56
N HIS A 57 -4.79 -0.53 -0.66
CA HIS A 57 -3.42 -1.01 -0.43
C HIS A 57 -2.82 -1.62 -1.70
N MET A 58 -3.59 -2.39 -2.44
CA MET A 58 -3.14 -2.97 -3.72
C MET A 58 -2.90 -1.89 -4.78
N ARG A 59 -3.73 -0.84 -4.80
CA ARG A 59 -3.54 0.30 -5.70
C ARG A 59 -2.22 1.01 -5.42
N LEU A 60 -1.90 1.24 -4.14
CA LEU A 60 -0.63 1.85 -3.74
C LEU A 60 0.56 0.98 -4.14
N LEU A 61 0.46 -0.32 -3.97
CA LEU A 61 1.49 -1.28 -4.38
C LEU A 61 1.68 -1.24 -5.89
N LYS A 62 0.60 -1.17 -6.66
CA LYS A 62 0.65 -1.02 -8.12
C LYS A 62 1.37 0.26 -8.53
N GLU A 63 1.12 1.37 -7.86
CA GLU A 63 1.84 2.63 -8.11
C GLU A 63 3.34 2.49 -7.87
N LEU A 64 3.73 1.82 -6.79
CA LEU A 64 5.14 1.55 -6.50
C LEU A 64 5.79 0.76 -7.62
N TYR A 65 5.18 -0.35 -8.05
CA TYR A 65 5.70 -1.16 -9.14
C TYR A 65 5.80 -0.38 -10.45
N SER A 66 4.80 0.44 -10.77
CA SER A 66 4.81 1.26 -11.97
C SER A 66 5.95 2.29 -11.95
N THR A 67 6.18 2.92 -10.79
CA THR A 67 7.27 3.89 -10.62
C THR A 67 8.63 3.22 -10.78
N LEU A 68 8.83 2.04 -10.21
CA LEU A 68 10.07 1.28 -10.33
C LEU A 68 10.29 0.78 -11.77
N GLU A 69 9.22 0.37 -12.45
CA GLU A 69 9.30 -0.07 -13.85
C GLU A 69 9.68 1.07 -14.78
N ASN A 70 9.17 2.28 -14.53
CA ASN A 70 9.45 3.46 -15.36
C ASN A 70 10.79 4.11 -15.04
N ALA A 71 11.39 3.85 -13.89
CA ALA A 71 12.69 4.37 -13.52
C ALA A 71 13.80 3.51 -14.15
N LYS A 72 14.78 4.14 -14.77
CA LYS A 72 15.89 3.44 -15.42
C LYS A 72 17.14 3.42 -14.55
N GLU A 73 17.85 2.30 -14.58
CA GLU A 73 19.17 2.13 -13.99
C GLU A 73 20.10 1.53 -15.05
N GLY A 74 20.95 2.36 -15.66
CA GLY A 74 21.77 1.93 -16.78
C GLY A 74 20.89 1.44 -17.96
N ASN A 75 21.05 0.19 -18.35
CA ASN A 75 20.26 -0.47 -19.40
C ASN A 75 19.04 -1.25 -18.84
N SER A 76 18.81 -1.19 -17.53
CA SER A 76 17.74 -1.91 -16.85
C SER A 76 16.77 -0.93 -16.21
N HIS A 77 15.58 -1.43 -15.83
CA HIS A 77 14.64 -0.70 -14.99
C HIS A 77 14.91 -1.02 -13.52
N LEU A 78 14.59 -0.09 -12.62
CA LEU A 78 14.76 -0.31 -11.18
C LEU A 78 13.98 -1.52 -10.69
N LEU A 79 12.81 -1.79 -11.24
CA LEU A 79 12.00 -2.95 -10.87
C LEU A 79 12.74 -4.27 -11.09
N ASP A 80 13.55 -4.37 -12.16
CA ASP A 80 14.30 -5.58 -12.48
C ASP A 80 15.36 -5.93 -11.42
N ARG A 81 15.78 -4.95 -10.63
CA ARG A 81 16.83 -5.07 -9.61
C ARG A 81 16.31 -4.84 -8.19
N THR A 82 15.01 -4.73 -8.01
CA THR A 82 14.39 -4.47 -6.72
C THR A 82 13.64 -5.70 -6.24
N MET A 83 13.90 -6.10 -5.00
CA MET A 83 13.14 -7.13 -4.30
C MET A 83 12.09 -6.45 -3.44
N VAL A 84 10.83 -6.80 -3.61
CA VAL A 84 9.70 -6.32 -2.80
C VAL A 84 9.17 -7.50 -1.98
N LEU A 85 9.17 -7.33 -0.68
CA LEU A 85 8.74 -8.36 0.27
C LEU A 85 7.41 -8.00 0.92
#